data_6daaec65961e107b3745cfde0600e632
#
_entry.id   6daaec65961e107b3745cfde0600e632
#
_cell.length_a   1.000
_cell.length_b   1.000
_cell.length_c   1.000
_cell.angle_alpha   90.00
_cell.angle_beta   90.00
_cell.angle_gamma   90.00
#
_symmetry.space_group_name_H-M   'P 1'
#
loop_
_entity.id
_entity.type
_entity.pdbx_description
1 polymer ?
#
loop_
_entity_poly.entity_id
_entity_poly.type
_entity_poly.pdbx_seq_one_letter_code
_entity_poly.pdbx_strand_id
1 'polypeptide(L)'
;MSERSWFYAANGQQQGPFPEAQFRDLVTRGTIRSDTLVWTEGMSGWQRAGDIPGLASGDAPSTIPQSGGPVTSSGDDRGGALSIDFGIWDFTWRSLVLVLSFLLIIPVPWALLMYCRWGVSCLRVPQRPNLAFTGRAVDLMWFYAFALLVIVASFAESEILSLALNIGQLVLYWLMIKWFMMNLSSNGQPLGLRFSGSFWVFLGYNLLALIAILTIIGWAWVYAAQLRWMCRHIDGTRREVVFNGTGLEVLWRAIVAALASFFIIPLPWMYRWLTGWLASQTVLAERGTVTNA
;
A
#
# COMPACT_ATOMS: atom_id res chain seq x y z
N MET A 1 44.21 4.99 35.96
CA MET A 1 43.34 4.79 34.79
C MET A 1 41.94 4.63 35.37
N SER A 2 41.05 5.62 35.21
CA SER A 2 39.70 5.56 35.75
C SER A 2 38.90 4.52 34.94
N GLU A 3 38.51 3.43 35.58
CA GLU A 3 37.62 2.47 34.95
C GLU A 3 36.28 3.16 34.71
N ARG A 4 35.83 3.23 33.47
CA ARG A 4 34.52 3.79 33.09
C ARG A 4 33.44 2.86 33.59
N SER A 5 32.48 3.42 34.35
CA SER A 5 31.29 2.68 34.83
C SER A 5 30.17 2.77 33.80
N TRP A 6 29.64 1.61 33.41
CA TRP A 6 28.57 1.48 32.45
C TRP A 6 27.24 1.13 33.13
N PHE A 7 26.16 1.65 32.59
CA PHE A 7 24.79 1.36 33.00
C PHE A 7 23.97 0.99 31.77
N TYR A 8 22.98 0.10 31.94
CA TYR A 8 22.02 -0.20 30.90
C TYR A 8 20.59 -0.20 31.45
N ALA A 9 19.59 0.04 30.59
CA ALA A 9 18.18 0.02 30.98
C ALA A 9 17.55 -1.35 30.62
N ALA A 10 17.01 -2.06 31.61
CA ALA A 10 16.24 -3.28 31.44
C ALA A 10 14.92 -3.18 32.20
N ASN A 11 13.82 -3.53 31.55
CA ASN A 11 12.47 -3.52 32.13
C ASN A 11 12.07 -2.17 32.78
N GLY A 12 12.53 -1.04 32.21
CA GLY A 12 12.28 0.28 32.77
C GLY A 12 13.10 0.66 33.99
N GLN A 13 14.09 -0.18 34.40
CA GLN A 13 15.01 0.08 35.51
C GLN A 13 16.46 0.18 35.03
N GLN A 14 17.21 1.09 35.65
CA GLN A 14 18.64 1.22 35.45
C GLN A 14 19.38 0.09 36.19
N GLN A 15 20.25 -0.62 35.47
CA GLN A 15 21.15 -1.65 35.99
C GLN A 15 22.59 -1.16 35.90
N GLY A 16 23.38 -1.33 36.96
CA GLY A 16 24.79 -0.91 37.01
C GLY A 16 25.15 -0.33 38.40
N PRO A 17 26.38 0.11 38.61
CA PRO A 17 27.48 0.25 37.65
C PRO A 17 28.18 -1.06 37.29
N PHE A 18 28.55 -1.24 36.02
CA PHE A 18 29.37 -2.35 35.57
C PHE A 18 30.72 -1.85 35.04
N PRO A 19 31.84 -2.50 35.43
CA PRO A 19 33.14 -2.25 34.77
C PRO A 19 33.08 -2.60 33.28
N GLU A 20 33.86 -1.93 32.45
CA GLU A 20 33.85 -2.10 31.00
C GLU A 20 33.99 -3.57 30.54
N ALA A 21 34.82 -4.35 31.22
CA ALA A 21 35.04 -5.76 30.93
C ALA A 21 33.76 -6.61 31.14
N GLN A 22 33.02 -6.39 32.23
CA GLN A 22 31.77 -7.08 32.53
C GLN A 22 30.64 -6.61 31.58
N PHE A 23 30.65 -5.32 31.24
CA PHE A 23 29.67 -4.79 30.34
C PHE A 23 29.82 -5.39 28.93
N ARG A 24 31.05 -5.56 28.42
CA ARG A 24 31.34 -6.24 27.14
C ARG A 24 30.92 -7.72 27.17
N ASP A 25 31.08 -8.41 28.29
CA ASP A 25 30.62 -9.78 28.45
C ASP A 25 29.09 -9.89 28.37
N LEU A 26 28.34 -8.94 28.94
CA LEU A 26 26.88 -8.85 28.83
C LEU A 26 26.42 -8.59 27.39
N VAL A 27 27.16 -7.79 26.62
CA VAL A 27 26.90 -7.58 25.20
C VAL A 27 27.15 -8.86 24.39
N THR A 28 28.28 -9.55 24.66
CA THR A 28 28.65 -10.80 23.97
C THR A 28 27.65 -11.94 24.26
N ARG A 29 27.10 -12.00 25.47
CA ARG A 29 26.06 -12.97 25.85
C ARG A 29 24.67 -12.62 25.33
N GLY A 30 24.51 -11.46 24.64
CA GLY A 30 23.23 -11.02 24.09
C GLY A 30 22.24 -10.50 25.12
N THR A 31 22.66 -10.28 26.38
CA THR A 31 21.84 -9.65 27.44
C THR A 31 21.58 -8.18 27.11
N ILE A 32 22.60 -7.49 26.57
CA ILE A 32 22.51 -6.13 26.04
C ILE A 32 22.47 -6.24 24.52
N ARG A 33 21.35 -5.83 23.92
CA ARG A 33 21.12 -5.84 22.48
C ARG A 33 21.41 -4.46 21.89
N SER A 34 21.47 -4.38 20.57
CA SER A 34 21.73 -3.11 19.86
C SER A 34 20.69 -2.02 20.14
N ASP A 35 19.48 -2.38 20.52
CA ASP A 35 18.38 -1.47 20.86
C ASP A 35 18.31 -1.11 22.36
N THR A 36 19.12 -1.77 23.20
CA THR A 36 19.18 -1.50 24.64
C THR A 36 19.83 -0.14 24.91
N LEU A 37 19.17 0.68 25.74
CA LEU A 37 19.73 1.97 26.14
C LEU A 37 20.84 1.77 27.16
N VAL A 38 21.97 2.44 26.90
CA VAL A 38 23.18 2.40 27.73
C VAL A 38 23.68 3.80 28.02
N TRP A 39 24.38 3.94 29.13
CA TRP A 39 24.97 5.22 29.55
C TRP A 39 26.29 4.99 30.29
N THR A 40 27.25 5.89 30.10
CA THR A 40 28.50 5.95 30.87
C THR A 40 28.85 7.39 31.17
N GLU A 41 29.69 7.59 32.17
CA GLU A 41 30.19 8.91 32.53
C GLU A 41 30.85 9.61 31.33
N GLY A 42 30.38 10.83 31.03
CA GLY A 42 30.81 11.63 29.89
C GLY A 42 29.88 11.63 28.71
N MET A 43 28.80 10.85 28.75
CA MET A 43 27.72 10.90 27.72
C MET A 43 26.66 11.93 28.08
N SER A 44 26.18 12.67 27.08
CA SER A 44 25.12 13.70 27.24
C SER A 44 23.74 13.12 27.57
N GLY A 45 23.55 11.80 27.48
CA GLY A 45 22.30 11.11 27.75
C GLY A 45 22.37 9.63 27.41
N TRP A 46 21.27 8.90 27.62
CA TRP A 46 21.12 7.50 27.27
C TRP A 46 21.15 7.33 25.76
N GLN A 47 21.99 6.43 25.24
CA GLN A 47 22.09 6.10 23.82
C GLN A 47 21.89 4.59 23.63
N ARG A 48 21.52 4.18 22.42
CA ARG A 48 21.42 2.76 22.08
C ARG A 48 22.80 2.14 21.99
N ALA A 49 22.94 0.91 22.49
CA ALA A 49 24.25 0.20 22.47
C ALA A 49 24.79 0.06 21.02
N GLY A 50 23.90 -0.07 20.02
CA GLY A 50 24.25 -0.16 18.62
C GLY A 50 24.78 1.14 17.99
N ASP A 51 24.51 2.31 18.61
CA ASP A 51 24.95 3.62 18.11
C ASP A 51 26.36 3.99 18.64
N ILE A 52 26.94 3.17 19.54
CA ILE A 52 28.23 3.43 20.16
C ILE A 52 29.33 2.66 19.41
N PRO A 53 30.25 3.36 18.72
CA PRO A 53 31.34 2.70 17.99
C PRO A 53 32.20 1.83 18.93
N GLY A 54 32.36 0.55 18.59
CA GLY A 54 33.17 -0.39 19.33
C GLY A 54 32.48 -1.20 20.43
N LEU A 55 31.18 -0.99 20.69
CA LEU A 55 30.42 -1.76 21.68
C LEU A 55 29.69 -2.96 21.06
N ALA A 56 29.21 -2.84 19.82
CA ALA A 56 28.43 -3.86 19.11
C ALA A 56 29.26 -4.59 18.03
N SER A 57 30.53 -4.93 18.33
CA SER A 57 31.39 -5.62 17.36
C SER A 57 31.73 -7.03 17.83
N GLY A 58 30.88 -7.97 17.49
CA GLY A 58 31.25 -9.38 17.37
C GLY A 58 31.64 -9.78 15.96
N ASP A 59 32.24 -8.87 15.14
CA ASP A 59 32.82 -9.21 13.85
C ASP A 59 34.22 -8.59 13.68
N ALA A 60 35.17 -9.47 13.31
CA ALA A 60 36.55 -9.18 13.13
C ALA A 60 36.82 -8.16 11.97
N PRO A 61 37.92 -7.40 11.97
CA PRO A 61 38.18 -6.37 11.00
C PRO A 61 38.63 -6.94 9.66
N SER A 62 37.82 -6.80 8.63
CA SER A 62 38.28 -6.92 7.25
C SER A 62 38.50 -5.54 6.66
N THR A 63 39.78 -5.12 6.66
CA THR A 63 40.29 -3.99 5.91
C THR A 63 40.28 -4.28 4.42
N ILE A 64 39.38 -3.64 3.65
CA ILE A 64 39.63 -3.28 2.25
C ILE A 64 38.79 -2.01 1.95
N PRO A 65 39.37 -0.91 1.43
CA PRO A 65 38.61 0.24 0.99
C PRO A 65 38.02 -0.04 -0.38
N GLN A 66 36.70 -0.15 -0.46
CA GLN A 66 35.99 -0.16 -1.75
C GLN A 66 35.15 1.09 -1.88
N SER A 67 35.54 1.85 -2.90
CA SER A 67 34.82 2.99 -3.46
C SER A 67 33.38 2.69 -3.83
N GLY A 68 32.48 3.58 -3.42
CA GLY A 68 31.23 3.93 -4.10
C GLY A 68 30.38 2.80 -4.70
N GLY A 69 29.69 2.01 -3.87
CA GLY A 69 28.55 1.20 -4.29
C GLY A 69 27.33 1.54 -3.43
N PRO A 70 26.11 1.44 -3.92
CA PRO A 70 24.93 1.77 -3.15
C PRO A 70 24.84 0.85 -1.93
N VAL A 71 24.53 1.44 -0.79
CA VAL A 71 24.34 0.77 0.51
C VAL A 71 23.22 -0.26 0.36
N THR A 72 23.58 -1.51 0.14
CA THR A 72 22.68 -2.63 0.29
C THR A 72 22.51 -2.88 1.79
N SER A 73 21.46 -2.32 2.38
CA SER A 73 20.95 -2.80 3.65
C SER A 73 20.54 -4.27 3.45
N SER A 74 21.32 -5.20 3.96
CA SER A 74 20.96 -6.60 4.13
C SER A 74 19.90 -6.71 5.24
N GLY A 75 18.67 -6.33 4.92
CA GLY A 75 17.46 -6.48 5.69
C GLY A 75 16.45 -7.18 4.81
N ASP A 76 16.29 -8.46 5.05
CA ASP A 76 15.16 -9.31 4.68
C ASP A 76 14.57 -9.02 3.29
N ASP A 77 15.09 -9.71 2.27
CA ASP A 77 14.60 -9.70 0.87
C ASP A 77 13.21 -10.35 0.73
N ARG A 78 12.51 -10.59 1.85
CA ARG A 78 11.14 -11.06 1.85
C ARG A 78 10.22 -9.92 1.50
N GLY A 79 9.47 -10.10 0.40
CA GLY A 79 8.44 -9.18 -0.02
C GLY A 79 7.54 -8.78 1.15
N GLY A 80 7.41 -7.48 1.39
CA GLY A 80 6.60 -6.94 2.48
C GLY A 80 5.17 -6.66 2.05
N ALA A 81 4.24 -6.71 3.01
CA ALA A 81 2.87 -6.27 2.81
C ALA A 81 2.83 -4.75 2.55
N LEU A 82 1.92 -4.33 1.70
CA LEU A 82 1.63 -2.91 1.50
C LEU A 82 0.97 -2.34 2.76
N SER A 83 1.20 -1.06 3.02
CA SER A 83 0.48 -0.33 4.05
C SER A 83 -0.04 0.99 3.51
N ILE A 84 -1.17 1.44 4.04
CA ILE A 84 -1.77 2.72 3.69
C ILE A 84 -2.03 3.49 4.98
N ASP A 85 -1.64 4.76 5.00
CA ASP A 85 -1.84 5.62 6.16
C ASP A 85 -2.29 7.00 5.72
N PHE A 86 -3.45 7.43 6.21
CA PHE A 86 -4.01 8.74 5.90
C PHE A 86 -4.85 9.29 7.05
N GLY A 87 -4.90 10.61 7.14
CA GLY A 87 -5.76 11.34 8.07
C GLY A 87 -7.24 11.22 7.68
N ILE A 88 -8.11 11.01 8.67
CA ILE A 88 -9.56 10.89 8.44
C ILE A 88 -10.12 12.18 7.84
N TRP A 89 -9.69 13.34 8.34
CA TRP A 89 -10.12 14.65 7.82
C TRP A 89 -9.63 14.91 6.40
N ASP A 90 -8.40 14.48 6.08
CA ASP A 90 -7.84 14.57 4.73
C ASP A 90 -8.64 13.74 3.74
N PHE A 91 -9.05 12.55 4.14
CA PHE A 91 -9.93 11.70 3.34
C PHE A 91 -11.30 12.34 3.16
N THR A 92 -11.93 12.77 4.25
CA THR A 92 -13.32 13.25 4.26
C THR A 92 -13.50 14.46 3.34
N TRP A 93 -12.64 15.48 3.46
CA TRP A 93 -12.82 16.69 2.65
C TRP A 93 -12.52 16.43 1.17
N ARG A 94 -11.50 15.60 0.85
CA ARG A 94 -11.20 15.23 -0.54
C ARG A 94 -12.29 14.39 -1.17
N SER A 95 -12.87 13.47 -0.41
CA SER A 95 -14.02 12.69 -0.84
C SER A 95 -15.24 13.59 -1.08
N LEU A 96 -15.47 14.56 -0.21
CA LEU A 96 -16.54 15.53 -0.40
C LEU A 96 -16.34 16.36 -1.67
N VAL A 97 -15.12 16.86 -1.91
CA VAL A 97 -14.78 17.58 -3.17
C VAL A 97 -15.01 16.69 -4.38
N LEU A 98 -14.62 15.42 -4.31
CA LEU A 98 -14.84 14.47 -5.41
C LEU A 98 -16.33 14.24 -5.67
N VAL A 99 -17.13 14.02 -4.63
CA VAL A 99 -18.59 13.84 -4.76
C VAL A 99 -19.25 15.10 -5.34
N LEU A 100 -18.90 16.29 -4.83
CA LEU A 100 -19.40 17.57 -5.36
C LEU A 100 -18.97 17.78 -6.81
N SER A 101 -17.78 17.34 -7.20
CA SER A 101 -17.31 17.44 -8.57
C SER A 101 -18.15 16.60 -9.53
N PHE A 102 -18.59 15.41 -9.11
CA PHE A 102 -19.51 14.60 -9.91
C PHE A 102 -20.88 15.26 -10.08
N LEU A 103 -21.36 15.98 -9.08
CA LEU A 103 -22.59 16.76 -9.19
C LEU A 103 -22.47 17.91 -10.18
N LEU A 104 -21.30 18.56 -10.24
CA LEU A 104 -21.02 19.67 -11.14
C LEU A 104 -20.52 19.24 -12.54
N ILE A 105 -20.10 17.99 -12.70
CA ILE A 105 -19.54 17.34 -13.90
C ILE A 105 -18.20 17.95 -14.35
N ILE A 106 -18.13 19.28 -14.49
CA ILE A 106 -16.95 19.99 -15.04
C ILE A 106 -15.64 19.72 -14.25
N PRO A 107 -15.60 19.78 -12.89
CA PRO A 107 -14.35 19.61 -12.15
C PRO A 107 -13.91 18.14 -11.94
N VAL A 108 -14.66 17.14 -12.43
CA VAL A 108 -14.39 15.71 -12.19
C VAL A 108 -12.95 15.29 -12.51
N PRO A 109 -12.36 15.60 -13.69
CA PRO A 109 -11.01 15.17 -14.00
C PRO A 109 -9.95 15.72 -13.02
N TRP A 110 -10.10 16.97 -12.60
CA TRP A 110 -9.16 17.58 -11.64
C TRP A 110 -9.34 17.03 -10.24
N ALA A 111 -10.59 16.85 -9.79
CA ALA A 111 -10.90 16.26 -8.48
C ALA A 111 -10.41 14.80 -8.41
N LEU A 112 -10.60 14.02 -9.47
CA LEU A 112 -10.12 12.65 -9.56
C LEU A 112 -8.58 12.58 -9.51
N LEU A 113 -7.88 13.48 -10.23
CA LEU A 113 -6.43 13.58 -10.16
C LEU A 113 -5.92 13.95 -8.77
N MET A 114 -6.56 14.94 -8.14
CA MET A 114 -6.24 15.33 -6.76
C MET A 114 -6.38 14.12 -5.83
N TYR A 115 -7.45 13.34 -5.98
CA TYR A 115 -7.71 12.16 -5.18
C TYR A 115 -6.69 11.04 -5.45
N CYS A 116 -6.35 10.78 -6.72
CA CYS A 116 -5.33 9.79 -7.10
C CYS A 116 -3.94 10.18 -6.58
N ARG A 117 -3.53 11.44 -6.72
CA ARG A 117 -2.23 11.92 -6.22
C ARG A 117 -2.12 11.78 -4.71
N TRP A 118 -3.16 12.17 -4.00
CA TRP A 118 -3.23 12.01 -2.57
C TRP A 118 -3.25 10.54 -2.16
N GLY A 119 -4.08 9.68 -2.75
CA GLY A 119 -4.16 8.26 -2.44
C GLY A 119 -2.84 7.53 -2.65
N VAL A 120 -2.13 7.82 -3.74
CA VAL A 120 -0.80 7.24 -4.02
C VAL A 120 0.24 7.73 -3.01
N SER A 121 0.20 9.00 -2.57
CA SER A 121 1.12 9.52 -1.55
C SER A 121 0.90 8.89 -0.17
N CYS A 122 -0.30 8.38 0.12
CA CYS A 122 -0.61 7.66 1.35
C CYS A 122 -0.20 6.19 1.33
N LEU A 123 0.09 5.64 0.14
CA LEU A 123 0.48 4.24 -0.03
C LEU A 123 1.97 4.08 0.26
N ARG A 124 2.30 3.20 1.20
CA ARG A 124 3.68 2.82 1.52
C ARG A 124 3.98 1.45 0.93
N VAL A 125 4.90 1.44 0.00
CA VAL A 125 5.38 0.22 -0.66
C VAL A 125 6.79 -0.08 -0.16
N PRO A 126 7.06 -1.30 0.33
CA PRO A 126 8.39 -1.70 0.76
C PRO A 126 9.43 -1.44 -0.33
N GLN A 127 10.56 -0.80 0.04
CA GLN A 127 11.68 -0.45 -0.85
C GLN A 127 11.35 0.51 -2.00
N ARG A 128 10.19 1.17 -2.00
CA ARG A 128 9.82 2.19 -2.99
C ARG A 128 9.32 3.46 -2.31
N PRO A 129 10.24 4.30 -1.83
CA PRO A 129 9.86 5.57 -1.22
C PRO A 129 9.34 6.56 -2.27
N ASN A 130 8.64 7.59 -1.79
CA ASN A 130 8.17 8.73 -2.59
C ASN A 130 7.37 8.33 -3.83
N LEU A 131 6.35 7.48 -3.62
CA LEU A 131 5.39 7.17 -4.67
C LEU A 131 4.60 8.43 -5.05
N ALA A 132 4.48 8.66 -6.34
CA ALA A 132 3.72 9.79 -6.88
C ALA A 132 2.91 9.35 -8.11
N PHE A 133 1.82 10.07 -8.34
CA PHE A 133 0.96 9.90 -9.51
C PHE A 133 1.18 11.04 -10.49
N THR A 134 1.56 10.72 -11.72
CA THR A 134 1.98 11.68 -12.75
C THR A 134 0.92 11.95 -13.83
N GLY A 135 -0.25 11.29 -13.77
CA GLY A 135 -1.34 11.49 -14.73
C GLY A 135 -1.80 12.94 -14.83
N ARG A 136 -2.32 13.33 -15.98
CA ARG A 136 -2.78 14.69 -16.30
C ARG A 136 -4.28 14.72 -16.51
N ALA A 137 -4.93 15.87 -16.24
CA ALA A 137 -6.37 16.05 -16.44
C ALA A 137 -6.78 15.87 -17.90
N VAL A 138 -5.91 16.25 -18.83
CA VAL A 138 -6.15 16.09 -20.28
C VAL A 138 -6.36 14.62 -20.67
N ASP A 139 -5.69 13.70 -19.99
CA ASP A 139 -5.83 12.26 -20.25
C ASP A 139 -7.23 11.74 -19.90
N LEU A 140 -8.01 12.49 -19.11
CA LEU A 140 -9.36 12.16 -18.65
C LEU A 140 -10.47 12.93 -19.39
N MET A 141 -10.15 13.74 -20.43
CA MET A 141 -11.14 14.56 -21.13
C MET A 141 -12.22 13.73 -21.86
N TRP A 142 -11.92 12.46 -22.22
CA TRP A 142 -12.91 11.53 -22.75
C TRP A 142 -14.10 11.30 -21.80
N PHE A 143 -13.91 11.55 -20.48
CA PHE A 143 -14.98 11.47 -19.49
C PHE A 143 -16.18 12.34 -19.86
N TYR A 144 -15.95 13.56 -20.38
CA TYR A 144 -17.06 14.45 -20.76
C TYR A 144 -17.86 13.91 -21.95
N ALA A 145 -17.17 13.33 -22.94
CA ALA A 145 -17.85 12.70 -24.06
C ALA A 145 -18.71 11.52 -23.61
N PHE A 146 -18.20 10.72 -22.67
CA PHE A 146 -18.96 9.61 -22.11
C PHE A 146 -20.11 10.10 -21.22
N ALA A 147 -19.91 11.11 -20.37
CA ALA A 147 -20.96 11.69 -19.56
C ALA A 147 -22.10 12.28 -20.42
N LEU A 148 -21.75 12.99 -21.49
CA LEU A 148 -22.73 13.50 -22.45
C LEU A 148 -23.52 12.37 -23.11
N LEU A 149 -22.82 11.29 -23.50
CA LEU A 149 -23.47 10.12 -24.10
C LEU A 149 -24.46 9.48 -23.12
N VAL A 150 -24.11 9.32 -21.85
CA VAL A 150 -24.98 8.80 -20.79
C VAL A 150 -26.21 9.68 -20.60
N ILE A 151 -26.02 11.02 -20.57
CA ILE A 151 -27.12 11.98 -20.43
C ILE A 151 -28.09 11.87 -21.62
N VAL A 152 -27.57 11.88 -22.85
CA VAL A 152 -28.40 11.78 -24.07
C VAL A 152 -29.13 10.44 -24.11
N ALA A 153 -28.47 9.36 -23.74
CA ALA A 153 -29.05 8.03 -23.73
C ALA A 153 -30.15 7.85 -22.67
N SER A 154 -30.08 8.59 -21.55
CA SER A 154 -31.13 8.54 -20.52
C SER A 154 -32.49 9.09 -21.01
N PHE A 155 -32.50 9.88 -22.09
CA PHE A 155 -33.73 10.33 -22.73
C PHE A 155 -34.26 9.38 -23.81
N ALA A 156 -33.47 8.38 -24.21
CA ALA A 156 -33.83 7.51 -25.35
C ALA A 156 -34.67 6.30 -24.95
N GLU A 157 -34.85 6.03 -23.65
CA GLU A 157 -35.62 4.89 -23.07
C GLU A 157 -35.35 3.53 -23.75
N SER A 158 -34.14 3.35 -24.29
CA SER A 158 -33.75 2.16 -25.06
C SER A 158 -32.95 1.18 -24.18
N GLU A 159 -33.47 -0.03 -23.98
CA GLU A 159 -32.78 -1.12 -23.26
C GLU A 159 -31.45 -1.51 -23.91
N ILE A 160 -31.41 -1.51 -25.25
CA ILE A 160 -30.20 -1.83 -25.99
C ILE A 160 -29.12 -0.77 -25.75
N LEU A 161 -29.52 0.49 -25.70
CA LEU A 161 -28.59 1.59 -25.45
C LEU A 161 -28.06 1.56 -24.00
N SER A 162 -28.93 1.28 -23.03
CA SER A 162 -28.52 1.12 -21.63
C SER A 162 -27.54 -0.05 -21.46
N LEU A 163 -27.77 -1.18 -22.12
CA LEU A 163 -26.85 -2.32 -22.11
C LEU A 163 -25.49 -1.94 -22.73
N ALA A 164 -25.51 -1.26 -23.87
CA ALA A 164 -24.28 -0.79 -24.54
C ALA A 164 -23.48 0.17 -23.65
N LEU A 165 -24.16 1.08 -22.93
CA LEU A 165 -23.51 2.00 -21.99
C LEU A 165 -22.91 1.27 -20.78
N ASN A 166 -23.60 0.27 -20.23
CA ASN A 166 -23.06 -0.54 -19.14
C ASN A 166 -21.77 -1.28 -19.56
N ILE A 167 -21.75 -1.85 -20.77
CA ILE A 167 -20.53 -2.46 -21.34
C ILE A 167 -19.45 -1.38 -21.56
N GLY A 168 -19.81 -0.23 -22.10
CA GLY A 168 -18.91 0.90 -22.29
C GLY A 168 -18.27 1.34 -20.97
N GLN A 169 -19.03 1.41 -19.90
CA GLN A 169 -18.52 1.72 -18.55
C GLN A 169 -17.50 0.69 -18.06
N LEU A 170 -17.70 -0.59 -18.32
CA LEU A 170 -16.73 -1.63 -17.98
C LEU A 170 -15.43 -1.48 -18.79
N VAL A 171 -15.52 -1.12 -20.08
CA VAL A 171 -14.34 -0.80 -20.89
C VAL A 171 -13.58 0.38 -20.30
N LEU A 172 -14.28 1.43 -19.87
CA LEU A 172 -13.68 2.61 -19.26
C LEU A 172 -13.00 2.26 -17.93
N TYR A 173 -13.58 1.45 -17.07
CA TYR A 173 -12.94 0.99 -15.85
C TYR A 173 -11.64 0.21 -16.14
N TRP A 174 -11.67 -0.66 -17.13
CA TRP A 174 -10.48 -1.41 -17.53
C TRP A 174 -9.38 -0.50 -18.10
N LEU A 175 -9.74 0.52 -18.91
CA LEU A 175 -8.81 1.53 -19.41
C LEU A 175 -8.25 2.41 -18.29
N MET A 176 -9.07 2.76 -17.29
CA MET A 176 -8.65 3.51 -16.10
C MET A 176 -7.62 2.75 -15.29
N ILE A 177 -7.77 1.43 -15.11
CA ILE A 177 -6.78 0.61 -14.43
C ILE A 177 -5.44 0.68 -15.18
N LYS A 178 -5.44 0.54 -16.51
CA LYS A 178 -4.24 0.66 -17.34
C LYS A 178 -3.59 2.03 -17.22
N TRP A 179 -4.40 3.08 -17.36
CA TRP A 179 -3.93 4.46 -17.26
C TRP A 179 -3.35 4.75 -15.87
N PHE A 180 -4.00 4.28 -14.81
CA PHE A 180 -3.51 4.46 -13.43
C PHE A 180 -2.14 3.80 -13.25
N MET A 181 -1.97 2.54 -13.68
CA MET A 181 -0.71 1.80 -13.55
C MET A 181 0.44 2.47 -14.32
N MET A 182 0.18 2.95 -15.54
CA MET A 182 1.20 3.61 -16.36
C MET A 182 1.69 4.94 -15.79
N ASN A 183 0.85 5.62 -15.00
CA ASN A 183 1.17 6.94 -14.43
C ASN A 183 1.71 6.88 -12.98
N LEU A 184 2.15 5.72 -12.53
CA LEU A 184 2.81 5.57 -11.23
C LEU A 184 4.32 5.84 -11.37
N SER A 185 4.87 6.64 -10.45
CA SER A 185 6.30 6.95 -10.36
C SER A 185 6.82 6.79 -8.93
N SER A 186 8.13 6.59 -8.80
CA SER A 186 8.84 6.56 -7.53
C SER A 186 10.12 7.37 -7.66
N ASN A 187 10.40 8.26 -6.71
CA ASN A 187 11.55 9.18 -6.76
C ASN A 187 11.64 9.97 -8.08
N GLY A 188 10.50 10.35 -8.67
CA GLY A 188 10.44 11.09 -9.94
C GLY A 188 10.69 10.25 -11.19
N GLN A 189 10.96 8.95 -11.06
CA GLN A 189 11.14 8.04 -12.20
C GLN A 189 9.86 7.20 -12.43
N PRO A 190 9.40 7.04 -13.67
CA PRO A 190 8.27 6.21 -13.97
C PRO A 190 8.55 4.74 -13.60
N LEU A 191 7.61 4.10 -12.94
CA LEU A 191 7.76 2.69 -12.53
C LEU A 191 7.66 1.71 -13.70
N GLY A 192 7.16 2.15 -14.86
CA GLY A 192 6.96 1.29 -16.02
C GLY A 192 5.92 0.19 -15.82
N LEU A 193 5.05 0.33 -14.83
CA LEU A 193 4.01 -0.65 -14.55
C LEU A 193 2.99 -0.69 -15.69
N ARG A 194 2.59 -1.90 -16.06
CA ARG A 194 1.56 -2.14 -17.07
C ARG A 194 0.57 -3.18 -16.59
N PHE A 195 -0.69 -2.94 -16.86
CA PHE A 195 -1.73 -3.95 -16.65
C PHE A 195 -1.92 -4.75 -17.94
N SER A 196 -1.54 -6.03 -17.92
CA SER A 196 -1.62 -6.96 -19.05
C SER A 196 -2.91 -7.77 -19.09
N GLY A 197 -3.81 -7.60 -18.12
CA GLY A 197 -5.06 -8.34 -18.02
C GLY A 197 -5.95 -8.12 -19.25
N SER A 198 -6.53 -9.21 -19.79
CA SER A 198 -7.46 -9.16 -20.92
C SER A 198 -8.79 -8.55 -20.52
N PHE A 199 -9.37 -7.70 -21.39
CA PHE A 199 -10.72 -7.16 -21.20
C PHE A 199 -11.78 -8.25 -21.10
N TRP A 200 -11.68 -9.29 -21.90
CA TRP A 200 -12.66 -10.39 -21.91
C TRP A 200 -12.70 -11.15 -20.58
N VAL A 201 -11.55 -11.37 -19.96
CA VAL A 201 -11.48 -11.99 -18.63
C VAL A 201 -12.03 -11.06 -17.56
N PHE A 202 -11.73 -9.74 -17.64
CA PHE A 202 -12.31 -8.72 -16.77
C PHE A 202 -13.83 -8.69 -16.88
N LEU A 203 -14.37 -8.69 -18.11
CA LEU A 203 -15.81 -8.76 -18.37
C LEU A 203 -16.41 -10.05 -17.79
N GLY A 204 -15.74 -11.20 -17.99
CA GLY A 204 -16.18 -12.50 -17.45
C GLY A 204 -16.31 -12.47 -15.93
N TYR A 205 -15.37 -11.89 -15.20
CA TYR A 205 -15.48 -11.72 -13.74
C TYR A 205 -16.66 -10.84 -13.34
N ASN A 206 -16.93 -9.75 -14.05
CA ASN A 206 -18.07 -8.87 -13.77
C ASN A 206 -19.40 -9.57 -14.05
N LEU A 207 -19.53 -10.33 -15.14
CA LEU A 207 -20.70 -11.14 -15.43
C LEU A 207 -20.90 -12.26 -14.39
N LEU A 208 -19.81 -12.93 -14.00
CA LEU A 208 -19.86 -13.95 -12.95
C LEU A 208 -20.27 -13.36 -11.60
N ALA A 209 -19.78 -12.15 -11.27
CA ALA A 209 -20.20 -11.44 -10.07
C ALA A 209 -21.68 -11.11 -10.07
N LEU A 210 -22.23 -10.69 -11.21
CA LEU A 210 -23.66 -10.43 -11.37
C LEU A 210 -24.51 -11.71 -11.12
N ILE A 211 -24.09 -12.84 -11.68
CA ILE A 211 -24.73 -14.13 -11.43
C ILE A 211 -24.59 -14.56 -9.98
N ALA A 212 -23.40 -14.34 -9.40
CA ALA A 212 -23.10 -14.72 -8.02
C ALA A 212 -23.90 -13.90 -6.97
N ILE A 213 -24.43 -12.73 -7.33
CA ILE A 213 -25.36 -11.96 -6.48
C ILE A 213 -26.61 -12.77 -6.16
N LEU A 214 -27.08 -13.62 -7.08
CA LEU A 214 -28.24 -14.50 -6.86
C LEU A 214 -28.01 -15.48 -5.68
N THR A 215 -26.77 -15.80 -5.38
CA THR A 215 -26.39 -16.64 -4.22
C THR A 215 -26.26 -15.87 -2.91
N ILE A 216 -26.47 -14.54 -2.92
CA ILE A 216 -26.33 -13.58 -1.80
C ILE A 216 -24.89 -13.43 -1.31
N ILE A 217 -24.12 -14.52 -1.21
CA ILE A 217 -22.77 -14.55 -0.64
C ILE A 217 -21.67 -14.79 -1.68
N GLY A 218 -21.96 -15.43 -2.81
CA GLY A 218 -20.99 -15.91 -3.81
C GLY A 218 -20.16 -14.79 -4.46
N TRP A 219 -20.72 -13.60 -4.59
CA TRP A 219 -20.01 -12.44 -5.18
C TRP A 219 -18.70 -12.11 -4.48
N ALA A 220 -18.59 -12.36 -3.16
CA ALA A 220 -17.37 -12.07 -2.40
C ALA A 220 -16.16 -12.94 -2.83
N TRP A 221 -16.42 -14.21 -3.17
CA TRP A 221 -15.38 -15.10 -3.71
C TRP A 221 -14.99 -14.72 -5.13
N VAL A 222 -15.95 -14.32 -5.95
CA VAL A 222 -15.70 -13.83 -7.30
C VAL A 222 -14.84 -12.56 -7.24
N TYR A 223 -15.17 -11.62 -6.35
CA TYR A 223 -14.41 -10.39 -6.16
C TYR A 223 -12.96 -10.68 -5.67
N ALA A 224 -12.78 -11.56 -4.70
CA ALA A 224 -11.46 -11.99 -4.24
C ALA A 224 -10.65 -12.65 -5.36
N ALA A 225 -11.29 -13.47 -6.21
CA ALA A 225 -10.66 -14.08 -7.38
C ALA A 225 -10.27 -13.04 -8.44
N GLN A 226 -11.13 -12.06 -8.69
CA GLN A 226 -10.85 -10.94 -9.60
C GLN A 226 -9.66 -10.11 -9.12
N LEU A 227 -9.58 -9.78 -7.82
CA LEU A 227 -8.43 -9.07 -7.24
C LEU A 227 -7.13 -9.85 -7.41
N ARG A 228 -7.14 -11.16 -7.11
CA ARG A 228 -5.97 -12.03 -7.34
C ARG A 228 -5.55 -12.04 -8.81
N TRP A 229 -6.53 -12.15 -9.71
CA TRP A 229 -6.26 -12.10 -11.14
C TRP A 229 -5.68 -10.75 -11.56
N MET A 230 -6.22 -9.63 -11.08
CA MET A 230 -5.70 -8.29 -11.38
C MET A 230 -4.27 -8.12 -10.88
N CYS A 231 -3.98 -8.54 -9.65
CA CYS A 231 -2.64 -8.45 -9.06
C CYS A 231 -1.59 -9.24 -9.88
N ARG A 232 -1.93 -10.45 -10.34
CA ARG A 232 -1.03 -11.28 -11.16
C ARG A 232 -0.73 -10.69 -12.54
N HIS A 233 -1.59 -9.79 -13.06
CA HIS A 233 -1.42 -9.16 -14.37
C HIS A 233 -0.83 -7.74 -14.29
N ILE A 234 -0.15 -7.42 -13.18
CA ILE A 234 0.65 -6.20 -13.04
C ILE A 234 2.08 -6.54 -13.46
N ASP A 235 2.45 -6.10 -14.67
CA ASP A 235 3.78 -6.29 -15.26
C ASP A 235 4.62 -5.01 -15.14
N GLY A 236 5.93 -5.12 -15.41
CA GLY A 236 6.87 -4.00 -15.39
C GLY A 236 7.75 -3.96 -14.14
N THR A 237 7.60 -4.92 -13.22
CA THR A 237 8.49 -5.05 -12.05
C THR A 237 9.10 -6.45 -11.97
N ARG A 238 10.25 -6.55 -11.27
CA ARG A 238 10.85 -7.86 -10.92
C ARG A 238 10.03 -8.60 -9.86
N ARG A 239 9.09 -7.92 -9.19
CA ARG A 239 8.25 -8.46 -8.12
C ARG A 239 6.84 -8.70 -8.62
N GLU A 240 6.25 -9.75 -8.12
CA GLU A 240 4.85 -10.09 -8.35
C GLU A 240 4.00 -9.52 -7.22
N VAL A 241 2.86 -8.96 -7.58
CA VAL A 241 1.86 -8.49 -6.60
C VAL A 241 0.91 -9.64 -6.32
N VAL A 242 0.83 -10.08 -5.07
CA VAL A 242 -0.03 -11.19 -4.65
C VAL A 242 -1.08 -10.68 -3.66
N PHE A 243 -2.33 -11.03 -3.91
CA PHE A 243 -3.43 -10.76 -3.00
C PHE A 243 -3.82 -12.02 -2.24
N ASN A 244 -3.68 -12.01 -0.90
CA ASN A 244 -3.91 -13.16 -0.02
C ASN A 244 -5.31 -13.18 0.62
N GLY A 245 -6.11 -12.12 0.43
CA GLY A 245 -7.45 -12.04 1.03
C GLY A 245 -8.38 -13.17 0.58
N THR A 246 -9.18 -13.67 1.50
CA THR A 246 -10.17 -14.73 1.27
C THR A 246 -11.55 -14.14 0.95
N GLY A 247 -12.41 -14.91 0.27
CA GLY A 247 -13.79 -14.50 -0.02
C GLY A 247 -14.61 -14.26 1.25
N LEU A 248 -14.39 -15.05 2.31
CA LEU A 248 -15.06 -14.87 3.59
C LEU A 248 -14.67 -13.55 4.26
N GLU A 249 -13.39 -13.18 4.19
CA GLU A 249 -12.89 -11.90 4.71
C GLU A 249 -13.48 -10.71 3.97
N VAL A 250 -13.63 -10.81 2.65
CA VAL A 250 -14.31 -9.81 1.83
C VAL A 250 -15.78 -9.71 2.24
N LEU A 251 -16.47 -10.84 2.38
CA LEU A 251 -17.90 -10.90 2.68
C LEU A 251 -18.24 -10.17 3.97
N TRP A 252 -17.65 -10.59 5.10
CA TRP A 252 -18.02 -10.02 6.39
C TRP A 252 -17.65 -8.53 6.50
N ARG A 253 -16.51 -8.11 5.90
CA ARG A 253 -16.13 -6.69 5.86
C ARG A 253 -17.08 -5.86 5.01
N ALA A 254 -17.53 -6.40 3.89
CA ALA A 254 -18.50 -5.73 3.05
C ALA A 254 -19.86 -5.59 3.75
N ILE A 255 -20.29 -6.62 4.51
CA ILE A 255 -21.52 -6.54 5.32
C ILE A 255 -21.39 -5.45 6.37
N VAL A 256 -20.28 -5.42 7.11
CA VAL A 256 -20.03 -4.37 8.11
C VAL A 256 -19.98 -2.99 7.46
N ALA A 257 -19.33 -2.85 6.30
CA ALA A 257 -19.29 -1.60 5.56
C ALA A 257 -20.67 -1.17 5.07
N ALA A 258 -21.49 -2.10 4.59
CA ALA A 258 -22.86 -1.82 4.18
C ALA A 258 -23.72 -1.35 5.35
N LEU A 259 -23.64 -2.01 6.50
CA LEU A 259 -24.36 -1.60 7.71
C LEU A 259 -23.92 -0.21 8.20
N ALA A 260 -22.61 0.05 8.18
CA ALA A 260 -22.09 1.36 8.56
C ALA A 260 -22.47 2.47 7.58
N SER A 261 -22.73 2.13 6.31
CA SER A 261 -23.15 3.09 5.27
C SER A 261 -24.53 3.69 5.51
N PHE A 262 -25.37 3.07 6.33
CA PHE A 262 -26.62 3.70 6.79
C PHE A 262 -26.36 4.95 7.64
N PHE A 263 -25.17 5.05 8.22
CA PHE A 263 -24.75 6.21 9.00
C PHE A 263 -23.63 6.93 8.24
N ILE A 264 -23.83 8.17 7.84
CA ILE A 264 -22.82 8.94 7.08
C ILE A 264 -21.56 9.19 7.91
N ILE A 265 -21.71 9.38 9.24
CA ILE A 265 -20.60 9.72 10.14
C ILE A 265 -19.47 8.68 10.16
N PRO A 266 -19.70 7.35 10.27
CA PRO A 266 -18.62 6.38 10.35
C PRO A 266 -17.94 6.04 9.00
N LEU A 267 -18.43 6.53 7.87
CA LEU A 267 -17.89 6.22 6.54
C LEU A 267 -16.36 6.44 6.41
N PRO A 268 -15.78 7.57 6.88
CA PRO A 268 -14.34 7.77 6.75
C PRO A 268 -13.50 6.75 7.53
N TRP A 269 -13.93 6.37 8.73
CA TRP A 269 -13.26 5.34 9.55
C TRP A 269 -13.38 3.96 8.91
N MET A 270 -14.55 3.64 8.39
CA MET A 270 -14.82 2.38 7.70
C MET A 270 -13.96 2.25 6.44
N TYR A 271 -13.86 3.32 5.65
CA TYR A 271 -13.01 3.32 4.45
C TYR A 271 -11.53 3.13 4.82
N ARG A 272 -11.03 3.83 5.85
CA ARG A 272 -9.67 3.65 6.34
C ARG A 272 -9.40 2.21 6.80
N TRP A 273 -10.33 1.62 7.54
CA TRP A 273 -10.22 0.23 7.99
C TRP A 273 -10.21 -0.75 6.81
N LEU A 274 -11.10 -0.57 5.84
CA LEU A 274 -11.21 -1.45 4.68
C LEU A 274 -9.99 -1.35 3.76
N THR A 275 -9.51 -0.14 3.46
CA THR A 275 -8.33 0.09 2.63
C THR A 275 -7.06 -0.35 3.32
N GLY A 276 -6.93 -0.16 4.63
CA GLY A 276 -5.83 -0.67 5.44
C GLY A 276 -5.75 -2.20 5.40
N TRP A 277 -6.89 -2.87 5.53
CA TRP A 277 -6.96 -4.32 5.35
C TRP A 277 -6.57 -4.74 3.93
N LEU A 278 -7.15 -4.11 2.91
CA LEU A 278 -6.85 -4.46 1.52
C LEU A 278 -5.34 -4.32 1.21
N ALA A 279 -4.71 -3.26 1.70
CA ALA A 279 -3.27 -3.05 1.59
C ALA A 279 -2.49 -4.16 2.31
N SER A 280 -2.88 -4.52 3.54
CA SER A 280 -2.20 -5.58 4.32
C SER A 280 -2.29 -6.97 3.68
N GLN A 281 -3.35 -7.25 2.92
CA GLN A 281 -3.50 -8.50 2.17
C GLN A 281 -2.74 -8.50 0.83
N THR A 282 -2.23 -7.36 0.40
CA THR A 282 -1.46 -7.23 -0.83
C THR A 282 0.02 -7.26 -0.51
N VAL A 283 0.71 -8.28 -0.99
CA VAL A 283 2.13 -8.55 -0.70
C VAL A 283 2.92 -8.50 -2.00
N LEU A 284 4.11 -7.90 -1.93
CA LEU A 284 5.09 -7.98 -3.01
C LEU A 284 5.99 -9.20 -2.78
N ALA A 285 5.94 -10.18 -3.69
CA ALA A 285 6.80 -11.35 -3.69
C ALA A 285 7.79 -11.30 -4.86
N GLU A 286 8.94 -11.94 -4.74
CA GLU A 286 9.84 -12.11 -5.87
C GLU A 286 9.23 -13.07 -6.90
N ARG A 287 9.35 -12.71 -8.17
CA ARG A 287 8.86 -13.55 -9.27
C ARG A 287 9.65 -14.86 -9.28
N GLY A 288 9.02 -15.97 -8.94
CA GLY A 288 9.64 -17.31 -8.86
C GLY A 288 9.52 -18.00 -7.49
N THR A 289 9.18 -17.28 -6.42
CA THR A 289 8.99 -17.89 -5.09
C THR A 289 7.57 -18.41 -4.85
N VAL A 290 6.61 -18.02 -5.69
CA VAL A 290 5.17 -18.33 -5.52
C VAL A 290 4.76 -19.65 -6.20
N THR A 291 5.66 -20.32 -6.93
CA THR A 291 5.32 -21.52 -7.72
C THR A 291 5.17 -22.80 -6.88
N ASN A 292 5.43 -22.77 -5.57
CA ASN A 292 5.47 -23.96 -4.70
C ASN A 292 4.58 -23.88 -3.44
N ALA A 293 3.45 -23.17 -3.52
CA ALA A 293 2.47 -23.17 -2.42
C ALA A 293 1.05 -23.49 -2.91
#